data_a92d7631456cdb2f9ca07f8f75b75d40
#
_entry.id   a92d7631456cdb2f9ca07f8f75b75d40
#
_cell.length_a   1.000
_cell.length_b   1.000
_cell.length_c   1.000
_cell.angle_alpha   90.00
_cell.angle_beta   90.00
_cell.angle_gamma   90.00
#
_symmetry.space_group_name_H-M   'P 1'
#
loop_
_entity.id
_entity.type
_entity.pdbx_description
1 polymer ?
#
loop_
_entity_poly.entity_id
_entity_poly.type
_entity_poly.pdbx_seq_one_letter_code
_entity_poly.pdbx_strand_id
1 'polypeptide(L)'
;MESASQTRIVDITEGVEYKKYLHRCLAGPPSRGNKRRTEYLNRAIPRGFRKKLLIFDGDIIGQIEYSPSEVSYYPIVGEDMIVINCIWVLRRAKGHNFGKLLVEDMMKSEKDAYCFATIGLENHWSPWFIKWQMEKLGFKSLEFINVKHKTKHKGRIFSIHLMWMPTTENANPPTWDQQKLLEGITSCIAHPLYHPQTYKPSQIFEKCQVS
;
A
#
# COMPACT_ATOMS: atom_id res chain seq x y z
N MET A 1 29.61 14.39 -21.59
CA MET A 1 28.22 14.89 -21.43
C MET A 1 27.50 13.87 -20.54
N GLU A 2 27.31 14.20 -19.28
CA GLU A 2 26.47 13.37 -18.42
C GLU A 2 25.03 13.46 -18.93
N SER A 3 24.47 12.34 -19.35
CA SER A 3 23.06 12.25 -19.66
C SER A 3 22.29 12.55 -18.37
N ALA A 4 21.45 13.59 -18.39
CA ALA A 4 20.62 13.91 -17.25
C ALA A 4 19.75 12.69 -16.91
N SER A 5 19.79 12.24 -15.66
CA SER A 5 19.00 11.12 -15.17
C SER A 5 17.53 11.33 -15.44
N GLN A 6 16.90 10.44 -16.19
CA GLN A 6 15.49 10.56 -16.59
C GLN A 6 14.59 9.81 -15.62
N THR A 7 13.73 10.57 -14.92
CA THR A 7 12.70 10.01 -14.03
C THR A 7 11.33 10.24 -14.63
N ARG A 8 10.50 9.17 -14.69
CA ARG A 8 9.10 9.27 -15.12
C ARG A 8 8.19 8.37 -14.28
N ILE A 9 6.95 8.80 -14.08
CA ILE A 9 5.89 8.00 -13.47
C ILE A 9 4.87 7.67 -14.57
N VAL A 10 4.48 6.39 -14.64
CA VAL A 10 3.58 5.87 -15.67
C VAL A 10 2.40 5.18 -15.00
N ASP A 11 1.19 5.62 -15.30
CA ASP A 11 -0.02 4.87 -14.94
C ASP A 11 -0.16 3.67 -15.89
N ILE A 12 -0.22 2.47 -15.31
CA ILE A 12 -0.32 1.21 -16.07
C ILE A 12 -1.70 0.59 -16.00
N THR A 13 -2.66 1.30 -15.43
CA THR A 13 -4.02 0.80 -15.21
C THR A 13 -4.81 0.71 -16.52
N GLU A 14 -4.65 1.71 -17.38
CA GLU A 14 -5.39 1.86 -18.65
C GLU A 14 -4.55 1.56 -19.90
N GLY A 15 -3.21 1.55 -19.76
CA GLY A 15 -2.28 1.37 -20.87
C GLY A 15 -1.97 -0.09 -21.18
N VAL A 16 -1.47 -0.33 -22.40
CA VAL A 16 -0.95 -1.65 -22.80
C VAL A 16 0.49 -1.82 -22.35
N GLU A 17 1.23 -0.72 -22.31
CA GLU A 17 2.62 -0.67 -21.84
C GLU A 17 2.71 -1.11 -20.38
N TYR A 18 3.63 -1.98 -20.07
CA TYR A 18 3.85 -2.52 -18.72
C TYR A 18 2.67 -3.31 -18.10
N LYS A 19 1.62 -3.67 -18.84
CA LYS A 19 0.44 -4.40 -18.33
C LYS A 19 0.81 -5.65 -17.52
N LYS A 20 1.91 -6.33 -17.84
CA LYS A 20 2.43 -7.47 -17.07
C LYS A 20 2.73 -7.13 -15.59
N TYR A 21 3.00 -5.85 -15.28
CA TYR A 21 3.27 -5.40 -13.92
C TYR A 21 2.01 -5.12 -13.10
N LEU A 22 0.84 -5.06 -13.75
CA LEU A 22 -0.43 -4.86 -13.04
C LEU A 22 -0.71 -5.97 -12.01
N HIS A 23 -0.33 -7.19 -12.34
CA HIS A 23 -0.49 -8.37 -11.48
C HIS A 23 0.76 -8.69 -10.63
N ARG A 24 1.84 -7.93 -10.75
CA ARG A 24 3.13 -8.26 -10.16
C ARG A 24 3.46 -7.34 -8.99
N CYS A 25 3.96 -7.94 -7.91
CA CYS A 25 4.65 -7.22 -6.84
C CYS A 25 6.11 -6.96 -7.24
N LEU A 26 6.58 -5.72 -7.16
CA LEU A 26 7.98 -5.39 -7.46
C LEU A 26 8.97 -5.94 -6.42
N ALA A 27 8.50 -6.20 -5.21
CA ALA A 27 9.33 -6.72 -4.12
C ALA A 27 9.45 -8.25 -4.11
N GLY A 28 8.65 -8.94 -4.92
CA GLY A 28 8.58 -10.40 -4.95
C GLY A 28 9.03 -11.01 -6.27
N PRO A 29 9.23 -12.32 -6.31
CA PRO A 29 9.47 -13.02 -7.56
C PRO A 29 8.28 -12.84 -8.52
N PRO A 30 8.48 -13.01 -9.83
CA PRO A 30 7.38 -13.01 -10.78
C PRO A 30 6.35 -14.07 -10.37
N SER A 31 5.18 -13.61 -9.90
CA SER A 31 4.08 -14.53 -9.62
C SER A 31 3.32 -14.84 -10.91
N ARG A 32 2.91 -16.09 -11.08
CA ARG A 32 1.85 -16.43 -12.03
C ARG A 32 0.57 -15.74 -11.56
N GLY A 33 -0.31 -15.37 -12.48
CA GLY A 33 -1.52 -14.62 -12.16
C GLY A 33 -2.29 -15.23 -10.98
N ASN A 34 -2.62 -14.37 -10.02
CA ASN A 34 -3.39 -14.75 -8.84
C ASN A 34 -4.87 -14.45 -9.12
N LYS A 35 -5.74 -15.46 -9.06
CA LYS A 35 -7.18 -15.32 -9.30
C LYS A 35 -7.81 -14.20 -8.45
N ARG A 36 -7.50 -14.14 -7.16
CA ARG A 36 -8.00 -13.09 -6.26
C ARG A 36 -7.58 -11.69 -6.72
N ARG A 37 -6.32 -11.55 -7.17
CA ARG A 37 -5.80 -10.29 -7.69
C ARG A 37 -6.55 -9.88 -8.97
N THR A 38 -6.75 -10.82 -9.88
CA THR A 38 -7.48 -10.58 -11.13
C THR A 38 -8.93 -10.18 -10.86
N GLU A 39 -9.64 -10.89 -10.00
CA GLU A 39 -11.01 -10.58 -9.61
C GLU A 39 -11.13 -9.20 -8.95
N TYR A 40 -10.17 -8.86 -8.08
CA TYR A 40 -10.10 -7.54 -7.48
C TYR A 40 -9.90 -6.45 -8.54
N LEU A 41 -8.90 -6.58 -9.41
CA LEU A 41 -8.59 -5.58 -10.43
C LEU A 41 -9.76 -5.36 -11.40
N ASN A 42 -10.44 -6.41 -11.82
CA ASN A 42 -11.61 -6.31 -12.70
C ASN A 42 -12.74 -5.46 -12.09
N ARG A 43 -12.89 -5.45 -10.77
CA ARG A 43 -13.87 -4.63 -10.05
C ARG A 43 -13.34 -3.23 -9.71
N ALA A 44 -12.08 -3.13 -9.36
CA ALA A 44 -11.49 -1.93 -8.78
C ALA A 44 -11.05 -0.90 -9.84
N ILE A 45 -10.50 -1.36 -10.97
CA ILE A 45 -10.03 -0.46 -12.04
C ILE A 45 -11.16 0.44 -12.58
N PRO A 46 -12.35 -0.09 -12.96
CA PRO A 46 -13.44 0.77 -13.43
C PRO A 46 -13.98 1.74 -12.38
N ARG A 47 -13.60 1.55 -11.12
CA ARG A 47 -14.05 2.34 -9.97
C ARG A 47 -12.93 3.20 -9.37
N GLY A 48 -11.87 3.47 -10.14
CA GLY A 48 -10.84 4.42 -9.76
C GLY A 48 -9.58 3.81 -9.12
N PHE A 49 -9.41 2.48 -9.09
CA PHE A 49 -8.10 1.91 -8.72
C PHE A 49 -7.04 2.34 -9.73
N ARG A 50 -5.87 2.75 -9.23
CA ARG A 50 -4.71 3.11 -10.03
C ARG A 50 -3.46 2.38 -9.55
N LYS A 51 -2.63 2.01 -10.53
CA LYS A 51 -1.28 1.55 -10.28
C LYS A 51 -0.30 2.32 -11.16
N LYS A 52 0.67 2.98 -10.53
CA LYS A 52 1.72 3.71 -11.22
C LYS A 52 3.08 3.09 -10.96
N LEU A 53 3.92 3.09 -11.98
CA LEU A 53 5.31 2.67 -11.91
C LEU A 53 6.22 3.89 -11.97
N LEU A 54 7.26 3.88 -11.15
CA LEU A 54 8.35 4.82 -11.20
C LEU A 54 9.51 4.21 -11.98
N ILE A 55 9.89 4.88 -13.06
CA ILE A 55 10.97 4.49 -13.96
C ILE A 55 12.09 5.52 -13.80
N PHE A 56 13.29 5.04 -13.59
CA PHE A 56 14.50 5.84 -13.45
C PHE A 56 15.59 5.23 -14.33
N ASP A 57 16.13 6.01 -15.26
CA ASP A 57 17.14 5.61 -16.24
C ASP A 57 16.76 4.30 -16.97
N GLY A 58 15.48 4.18 -17.35
CA GLY A 58 14.94 3.02 -18.06
C GLY A 58 14.54 1.83 -17.16
N ASP A 59 14.94 1.83 -15.90
CA ASP A 59 14.64 0.77 -14.94
C ASP A 59 13.38 1.06 -14.13
N ILE A 60 12.52 0.05 -13.95
CA ILE A 60 11.40 0.13 -13.01
C ILE A 60 11.94 -0.04 -11.59
N ILE A 61 11.88 1.02 -10.80
CA ILE A 61 12.46 1.07 -9.46
C ILE A 61 11.44 1.28 -8.34
N GLY A 62 10.20 1.65 -8.67
CA GLY A 62 9.16 1.88 -7.69
C GLY A 62 7.76 1.67 -8.23
N GLN A 63 6.80 1.59 -7.32
CA GLN A 63 5.37 1.55 -7.62
C GLN A 63 4.57 2.19 -6.51
N ILE A 64 3.38 2.68 -6.87
CA ILE A 64 2.31 3.02 -5.95
C ILE A 64 0.99 2.43 -6.47
N GLU A 65 0.16 1.95 -5.57
CA GLU A 65 -1.22 1.51 -5.84
C GLU A 65 -2.15 2.20 -4.86
N TYR A 66 -3.22 2.76 -5.39
CA TYR A 66 -4.22 3.46 -4.60
C TYR A 66 -5.60 3.35 -5.24
N SER A 67 -6.62 3.65 -4.48
CA SER A 67 -8.01 3.64 -4.94
C SER A 67 -8.90 4.46 -4.02
N PRO A 68 -10.10 4.85 -4.45
CA PRO A 68 -11.15 5.29 -3.54
C PRO A 68 -11.38 4.27 -2.43
N SER A 69 -11.79 4.74 -1.24
CA SER A 69 -11.98 3.90 -0.05
C SER A 69 -12.94 2.73 -0.29
N GLU A 70 -14.00 2.95 -1.08
CA GLU A 70 -15.06 1.98 -1.37
C GLU A 70 -14.57 0.76 -2.17
N VAL A 71 -13.43 0.88 -2.82
CA VAL A 71 -12.82 -0.20 -3.58
C VAL A 71 -11.45 -0.62 -3.07
N SER A 72 -10.99 0.04 -2.02
CA SER A 72 -9.72 -0.31 -1.39
C SER A 72 -9.72 -1.76 -0.90
N TYR A 73 -8.56 -2.37 -0.93
CA TYR A 73 -8.35 -3.65 -0.27
C TYR A 73 -8.32 -3.52 1.25
N TYR A 74 -7.79 -2.43 1.77
CA TYR A 74 -7.84 -2.16 3.21
C TYR A 74 -9.24 -1.72 3.61
N PRO A 75 -9.80 -2.27 4.69
CA PRO A 75 -11.12 -1.92 5.21
C PRO A 75 -11.07 -0.57 5.96
N ILE A 76 -10.63 0.47 5.27
CA ILE A 76 -10.56 1.86 5.75
C ILE A 76 -11.70 2.61 5.06
N VAL A 77 -12.52 3.31 5.84
CA VAL A 77 -13.73 3.99 5.38
C VAL A 77 -13.65 5.47 5.72
N GLY A 78 -13.95 6.32 4.76
CA GLY A 78 -14.00 7.78 4.89
C GLY A 78 -14.60 8.41 3.63
N GLU A 79 -15.05 9.65 3.76
CA GLU A 79 -15.65 10.43 2.69
C GLU A 79 -14.56 10.99 1.77
N ASP A 80 -14.80 10.95 0.46
CA ASP A 80 -13.89 11.47 -0.59
C ASP A 80 -12.42 11.16 -0.32
N MET A 81 -12.15 9.92 0.06
CA MET A 81 -10.86 9.46 0.54
C MET A 81 -10.19 8.51 -0.44
N ILE A 82 -8.91 8.72 -0.65
CA ILE A 82 -8.04 7.81 -1.39
C ILE A 82 -7.21 6.98 -0.41
N VAL A 83 -7.22 5.68 -0.59
CA VAL A 83 -6.43 4.73 0.21
C VAL A 83 -5.24 4.22 -0.59
N ILE A 84 -4.04 4.38 -0.04
CA ILE A 84 -2.83 3.78 -0.61
C ILE A 84 -2.81 2.30 -0.24
N ASN A 85 -2.93 1.45 -1.25
CA ASN A 85 -2.92 -0.01 -1.09
C ASN A 85 -1.50 -0.60 -1.10
N CYS A 86 -0.56 0.06 -1.78
CA CYS A 86 0.84 -0.33 -1.82
C CYS A 86 1.72 0.86 -2.22
N ILE A 87 2.86 1.01 -1.57
CA ILE A 87 3.95 1.87 -2.03
C ILE A 87 5.26 1.13 -1.82
N TRP A 88 6.11 1.11 -2.84
CA TRP A 88 7.39 0.42 -2.78
C TRP A 88 8.43 1.07 -3.67
N VAL A 89 9.63 1.24 -3.14
CA VAL A 89 10.82 1.65 -3.89
C VAL A 89 11.92 0.64 -3.62
N LEU A 90 12.57 0.17 -4.68
CA LEU A 90 13.65 -0.80 -4.58
C LEU A 90 14.82 -0.26 -3.75
N ARG A 91 15.46 -1.14 -2.95
CA ARG A 91 16.58 -0.76 -2.07
C ARG A 91 17.73 -0.07 -2.80
N ARG A 92 18.01 -0.50 -4.03
CA ARG A 92 19.06 0.09 -4.87
C ARG A 92 18.80 1.56 -5.26
N ALA A 93 17.55 2.01 -5.16
CA ALA A 93 17.11 3.36 -5.50
C ALA A 93 16.83 4.22 -4.26
N LYS A 94 17.36 3.85 -3.09
CA LYS A 94 17.26 4.66 -1.87
C LYS A 94 18.06 5.95 -1.98
N GLY A 95 17.64 6.98 -1.25
CA GLY A 95 18.33 8.28 -1.20
C GLY A 95 17.78 9.34 -2.17
N HIS A 96 16.96 8.95 -3.15
CA HIS A 96 16.41 9.85 -4.17
C HIS A 96 15.02 10.43 -3.84
N ASN A 97 14.50 10.21 -2.64
CA ASN A 97 13.15 10.65 -2.24
C ASN A 97 12.01 10.12 -3.14
N PHE A 98 12.21 9.02 -3.84
CA PHE A 98 11.25 8.47 -4.80
C PHE A 98 9.90 8.07 -4.17
N GLY A 99 9.87 7.70 -2.88
CA GLY A 99 8.62 7.50 -2.16
C GLY A 99 7.79 8.78 -2.08
N LYS A 100 8.42 9.91 -1.80
CA LYS A 100 7.79 11.22 -1.77
C LYS A 100 7.27 11.60 -3.16
N LEU A 101 8.08 11.41 -4.20
CA LEU A 101 7.69 11.69 -5.58
C LEU A 101 6.43 10.91 -6.00
N LEU A 102 6.34 9.63 -5.63
CA LEU A 102 5.16 8.79 -5.91
C LEU A 102 3.90 9.30 -5.19
N VAL A 103 4.02 9.72 -3.92
CA VAL A 103 2.90 10.29 -3.17
C VAL A 103 2.47 11.64 -3.73
N GLU A 104 3.41 12.52 -4.05
CA GLU A 104 3.11 13.82 -4.66
C GLU A 104 2.43 13.68 -6.03
N ASP A 105 2.85 12.71 -6.85
CA ASP A 105 2.20 12.42 -8.13
C ASP A 105 0.78 11.88 -7.95
N MET A 106 0.57 10.99 -6.96
CA MET A 106 -0.76 10.54 -6.58
C MET A 106 -1.64 11.72 -6.15
N MET A 107 -1.16 12.58 -5.26
CA MET A 107 -1.92 13.75 -4.77
C MET A 107 -2.30 14.71 -5.90
N LYS A 108 -1.40 14.91 -6.88
CA LYS A 108 -1.71 15.73 -8.08
C LYS A 108 -2.80 15.09 -8.95
N SER A 109 -2.84 13.77 -9.03
CA SER A 109 -3.85 13.05 -9.80
C SER A 109 -5.22 13.04 -9.10
N GLU A 110 -5.22 13.02 -7.77
CA GLU A 110 -6.40 12.90 -6.91
C GLU A 110 -6.60 14.20 -6.09
N LYS A 111 -6.52 15.34 -6.79
CA LYS A 111 -6.58 16.69 -6.18
C LYS A 111 -7.89 17.02 -5.45
N ASP A 112 -8.97 16.33 -5.82
CA ASP A 112 -10.30 16.55 -5.25
C ASP A 112 -10.55 15.65 -4.01
N ALA A 113 -9.62 14.76 -3.65
CA ALA A 113 -9.71 13.95 -2.45
C ALA A 113 -9.58 14.81 -1.19
N TYR A 114 -10.47 14.61 -0.21
CA TYR A 114 -10.43 15.32 1.08
C TYR A 114 -9.33 14.79 2.00
N CYS A 115 -8.96 13.56 1.82
CA CYS A 115 -7.84 12.97 2.57
C CYS A 115 -7.25 11.74 1.89
N PHE A 116 -6.06 11.37 2.37
CA PHE A 116 -5.38 10.14 2.01
C PHE A 116 -5.22 9.27 3.26
N ALA A 117 -5.40 7.97 3.12
CA ALA A 117 -5.23 7.03 4.20
C ALA A 117 -4.43 5.79 3.78
N THR A 118 -3.86 5.10 4.75
CA THR A 118 -3.17 3.82 4.56
C THR A 118 -2.92 3.16 5.90
N ILE A 119 -2.17 2.07 5.93
CA ILE A 119 -1.63 1.48 7.15
C ILE A 119 -0.17 1.89 7.37
N GLY A 120 0.27 1.89 8.63
CA GLY A 120 1.67 2.01 9.01
C GLY A 120 2.09 0.85 9.90
N LEU A 121 3.27 0.29 9.68
CA LEU A 121 3.79 -0.84 10.46
C LEU A 121 4.90 -0.35 11.39
N GLU A 122 4.77 -0.63 12.68
CA GLU A 122 5.78 -0.35 13.69
C GLU A 122 6.26 -1.65 14.33
N ASN A 123 7.58 -1.77 14.53
CA ASN A 123 8.24 -2.98 15.03
C ASN A 123 8.06 -4.23 14.15
N HIS A 124 7.65 -4.04 12.91
CA HIS A 124 7.50 -5.12 11.94
C HIS A 124 8.83 -5.36 11.20
N TRP A 125 9.12 -6.63 10.90
CA TRP A 125 10.36 -7.04 10.20
C TRP A 125 10.37 -6.70 8.70
N SER A 126 9.19 -6.49 8.12
CA SER A 126 9.07 -6.10 6.71
C SER A 126 9.42 -4.62 6.55
N PRO A 127 10.10 -4.25 5.46
CA PRO A 127 10.39 -2.85 5.16
C PRO A 127 9.22 -2.11 4.48
N TRP A 128 8.04 -2.71 4.43
CA TRP A 128 6.87 -2.09 3.79
C TRP A 128 6.05 -1.29 4.78
N PHE A 129 5.53 -0.16 4.33
CA PHE A 129 4.67 0.72 5.11
C PHE A 129 5.21 1.02 6.52
N ILE A 130 6.52 1.21 6.65
CA ILE A 130 7.10 1.54 7.95
C ILE A 130 6.49 2.85 8.43
N LYS A 131 5.89 2.85 9.63
CA LYS A 131 5.18 3.99 10.22
C LYS A 131 5.95 5.31 10.10
N TRP A 132 7.20 5.35 10.56
CA TRP A 132 7.99 6.58 10.53
C TRP A 132 8.28 7.10 9.10
N GLN A 133 8.30 6.22 8.09
CA GLN A 133 8.42 6.65 6.69
C GLN A 133 7.12 7.27 6.21
N MET A 134 5.97 6.74 6.60
CA MET A 134 4.67 7.33 6.29
C MET A 134 4.52 8.69 6.99
N GLU A 135 4.99 8.82 8.23
CA GLU A 135 5.03 10.10 8.94
C GLU A 135 5.89 11.14 8.20
N LYS A 136 7.04 10.76 7.68
CA LYS A 136 7.87 11.64 6.82
C LYS A 136 7.21 12.05 5.50
N LEU A 137 6.25 11.25 5.01
CA LEU A 137 5.44 11.58 3.84
C LEU A 137 4.22 12.46 4.17
N GLY A 138 4.02 12.83 5.44
CA GLY A 138 2.96 13.72 5.89
C GLY A 138 1.76 13.03 6.56
N PHE A 139 1.78 11.70 6.68
CA PHE A 139 0.71 10.97 7.36
C PHE A 139 0.84 11.07 8.87
N LYS A 140 -0.30 11.07 9.57
CA LYS A 140 -0.40 11.01 11.03
C LYS A 140 -1.02 9.68 11.43
N SER A 141 -0.56 9.08 12.52
CA SER A 141 -1.20 7.92 13.13
C SER A 141 -2.42 8.37 13.93
N LEU A 142 -3.59 7.81 13.66
CA LEU A 142 -4.83 8.07 14.40
C LEU A 142 -5.01 7.06 15.54
N GLU A 143 -4.92 5.79 15.21
CA GLU A 143 -5.07 4.67 16.14
C GLU A 143 -4.23 3.48 15.68
N PHE A 144 -4.07 2.47 16.54
CA PHE A 144 -3.32 1.27 16.20
C PHE A 144 -3.86 0.03 16.92
N ILE A 145 -3.49 -1.13 16.39
CA ILE A 145 -3.67 -2.43 17.04
C ILE A 145 -2.33 -3.14 17.17
N ASN A 146 -2.16 -3.85 18.27
CA ASN A 146 -1.03 -4.74 18.45
C ASN A 146 -1.38 -6.15 18.03
N VAL A 147 -0.52 -6.74 17.23
CA VAL A 147 -0.71 -8.08 16.68
C VAL A 147 0.58 -8.88 16.75
N LYS A 148 0.46 -10.19 16.81
CA LYS A 148 1.58 -11.11 16.64
C LYS A 148 1.29 -12.12 15.54
N HIS A 149 2.35 -12.56 14.89
CA HIS A 149 2.27 -13.60 13.87
C HIS A 149 2.39 -14.98 14.55
N LYS A 150 1.38 -15.84 14.38
CA LYS A 150 1.35 -17.16 15.04
C LYS A 150 2.41 -18.14 14.52
N THR A 151 2.75 -18.04 13.23
CA THR A 151 3.60 -19.03 12.55
C THR A 151 5.01 -18.54 12.24
N LYS A 152 5.18 -17.24 11.99
CA LYS A 152 6.46 -16.60 11.67
C LYS A 152 6.84 -15.64 12.78
N HIS A 153 8.17 -15.50 13.02
CA HIS A 153 8.66 -14.55 14.03
C HIS A 153 7.96 -14.69 15.39
N LYS A 154 7.84 -15.92 15.87
CA LYS A 154 7.13 -16.29 17.11
C LYS A 154 7.48 -15.36 18.25
N GLY A 155 6.45 -14.88 18.94
CA GLY A 155 6.59 -14.01 20.11
C GLY A 155 6.87 -12.53 19.81
N ARG A 156 7.11 -12.15 18.56
CA ARG A 156 7.24 -10.74 18.21
C ARG A 156 5.87 -10.10 18.02
N ILE A 157 5.67 -9.03 18.79
CA ILE A 157 4.51 -8.14 18.64
C ILE A 157 4.93 -6.98 17.75
N PHE A 158 4.04 -6.57 16.87
CA PHE A 158 4.17 -5.37 16.07
C PHE A 158 2.85 -4.61 16.06
N SER A 159 2.87 -3.35 15.70
CA SER A 159 1.67 -2.52 15.64
C SER A 159 1.31 -2.21 14.19
N ILE A 160 0.01 -2.24 13.89
CA ILE A 160 -0.57 -1.74 12.66
C ILE A 160 -1.29 -0.46 13.00
N HIS A 161 -0.89 0.64 12.39
CA HIS A 161 -1.46 1.97 12.58
C HIS A 161 -2.39 2.31 11.42
N LEU A 162 -3.52 2.95 11.73
CA LEU A 162 -4.31 3.69 10.76
C LEU A 162 -3.60 5.02 10.53
N MET A 163 -3.09 5.22 9.32
CA MET A 163 -2.36 6.42 8.92
C MET A 163 -3.26 7.32 8.08
N TRP A 164 -3.26 8.61 8.34
CA TRP A 164 -4.14 9.59 7.72
C TRP A 164 -3.41 10.88 7.39
N MET A 165 -3.74 11.48 6.25
CA MET A 165 -3.25 12.77 5.80
C MET A 165 -4.41 13.58 5.22
N PRO A 166 -4.96 14.58 5.97
CA PRO A 166 -5.99 15.47 5.46
C PRO A 166 -5.40 16.42 4.41
N THR A 167 -6.21 16.76 3.42
CA THR A 167 -5.89 17.78 2.39
C THR A 167 -6.63 19.07 2.64
N THR A 168 -7.69 19.02 3.44
CA THR A 168 -8.54 20.16 3.81
C THR A 168 -8.73 20.18 5.32
N GLU A 169 -9.06 21.36 5.87
CA GLU A 169 -9.35 21.53 7.31
C GLU A 169 -10.65 20.80 7.72
N ASN A 170 -11.56 20.60 6.78
CA ASN A 170 -12.85 19.94 7.01
C ASN A 170 -12.82 18.43 6.81
N ALA A 171 -11.68 17.84 6.51
CA ALA A 171 -11.58 16.40 6.32
C ALA A 171 -11.89 15.65 7.63
N ASN A 172 -12.84 14.74 7.58
CA ASN A 172 -13.16 13.88 8.70
C ASN A 172 -12.13 12.75 8.81
N PRO A 173 -11.68 12.40 10.03
CA PRO A 173 -10.83 11.25 10.23
C PRO A 173 -11.49 9.95 9.74
N PRO A 174 -10.76 9.07 9.04
CA PRO A 174 -11.28 7.78 8.62
C PRO A 174 -11.46 6.83 9.81
N THR A 175 -12.28 5.83 9.59
CA THR A 175 -12.40 4.66 10.45
C THR A 175 -11.92 3.40 9.75
N TRP A 176 -11.67 2.33 10.49
CA TRP A 176 -11.28 1.04 9.91
C TRP A 176 -11.91 -0.15 10.64
N ASP A 177 -12.14 -1.22 9.89
CA ASP A 177 -12.56 -2.50 10.45
C ASP A 177 -11.32 -3.35 10.75
N GLN A 178 -10.88 -3.32 12.01
CA GLN A 178 -9.68 -4.03 12.46
C GLN A 178 -9.80 -5.56 12.30
N GLN A 179 -11.00 -6.12 12.40
CA GLN A 179 -11.22 -7.55 12.23
C GLN A 179 -11.04 -7.94 10.76
N LYS A 180 -11.70 -7.23 9.86
CA LYS A 180 -11.55 -7.44 8.40
C LYS A 180 -10.12 -7.19 7.93
N LEU A 181 -9.40 -6.24 8.53
CA LEU A 181 -8.01 -5.98 8.20
C LEU A 181 -7.15 -7.24 8.39
N LEU A 182 -7.39 -8.00 9.45
CA LEU A 182 -6.62 -9.21 9.77
C LEU A 182 -7.11 -10.46 9.03
N GLU A 183 -8.33 -10.42 8.47
CA GLU A 183 -8.87 -11.48 7.65
C GLU A 183 -8.19 -11.52 6.26
N GLY A 184 -7.81 -12.69 5.81
CA GLY A 184 -7.24 -12.88 4.46
C GLY A 184 -5.79 -12.47 4.30
N ILE A 185 -5.13 -11.98 5.33
CA ILE A 185 -3.70 -11.71 5.30
C ILE A 185 -2.94 -13.02 5.47
N THR A 186 -2.11 -13.38 4.49
CA THR A 186 -1.45 -14.69 4.48
C THR A 186 0.06 -14.62 4.58
N SER A 187 0.70 -13.74 3.83
CA SER A 187 2.17 -13.65 3.79
C SER A 187 2.68 -12.22 3.76
N CYS A 188 1.86 -11.30 3.30
CA CYS A 188 2.23 -9.88 3.19
C CYS A 188 1.08 -9.02 3.67
N ILE A 189 1.25 -8.41 4.85
CA ILE A 189 0.27 -7.48 5.40
C ILE A 189 0.19 -6.18 4.59
N ALA A 190 1.27 -5.82 3.92
CA ALA A 190 1.28 -4.62 3.09
C ALA A 190 0.44 -4.79 1.82
N HIS A 191 0.41 -6.00 1.21
CA HIS A 191 -0.45 -6.23 0.04
C HIS A 191 -0.84 -7.71 -0.11
N PRO A 192 -1.85 -8.16 0.62
CA PRO A 192 -2.26 -9.58 0.64
C PRO A 192 -2.68 -10.14 -0.72
N LEU A 193 -3.15 -9.28 -1.63
CA LEU A 193 -3.62 -9.72 -2.97
C LEU A 193 -2.52 -10.18 -3.92
N TYR A 194 -1.25 -9.93 -3.62
CA TYR A 194 -0.15 -10.41 -4.47
C TYR A 194 0.23 -11.86 -4.23
N HIS A 195 -0.25 -12.45 -3.14
CA HIS A 195 0.14 -13.79 -2.74
C HIS A 195 -1.08 -14.71 -2.68
N PRO A 196 -0.96 -15.97 -3.11
CA PRO A 196 -2.02 -16.95 -2.95
C PRO A 196 -2.24 -17.21 -1.45
N GLN A 197 -3.51 -17.41 -1.08
CA GLN A 197 -3.87 -17.74 0.29
C GLN A 197 -3.52 -19.20 0.60
N THR A 198 -2.52 -19.41 1.44
CA THR A 198 -2.04 -20.74 1.83
C THR A 198 -2.56 -21.22 3.19
N TYR A 199 -3.10 -20.30 4.01
CA TYR A 199 -3.57 -20.58 5.37
C TYR A 199 -4.94 -19.94 5.61
N LYS A 200 -5.67 -20.45 6.60
CA LYS A 200 -6.87 -19.76 7.08
C LYS A 200 -6.48 -18.46 7.79
N PRO A 201 -7.15 -17.34 7.54
CA PRO A 201 -6.79 -16.03 8.09
C PRO A 201 -6.62 -16.01 9.62
N SER A 202 -7.55 -16.65 10.34
CA SER A 202 -7.53 -16.75 11.80
C SER A 202 -6.32 -17.51 12.37
N GLN A 203 -5.50 -18.14 11.53
CA GLN A 203 -4.33 -18.90 11.96
C GLN A 203 -3.02 -18.11 11.91
N ILE A 204 -2.99 -16.94 11.26
CA ILE A 204 -1.75 -16.21 10.96
C ILE A 204 -1.52 -15.07 11.94
N PHE A 205 -2.54 -14.28 12.22
CA PHE A 205 -2.43 -13.13 13.11
C PHE A 205 -3.34 -13.26 14.33
N GLU A 206 -2.85 -12.79 15.45
CA GLU A 206 -3.58 -12.70 16.70
C GLU A 206 -3.48 -11.28 17.25
N LYS A 207 -4.63 -10.68 17.56
CA LYS A 207 -4.70 -9.38 18.22
C LYS A 207 -4.21 -9.55 19.65
N CYS A 208 -3.27 -8.70 20.07
CA CYS A 208 -2.78 -8.67 21.44
C CYS A 208 -3.55 -7.60 22.21
N GLN A 209 -4.08 -7.97 23.38
CA GLN A 209 -4.54 -6.98 24.34
C GLN A 209 -3.32 -6.29 24.94
N VAL A 210 -3.32 -4.98 24.96
CA VAL A 210 -2.33 -4.20 25.72
C VAL A 210 -2.75 -4.32 27.17
N SER A 211 -1.94 -5.00 27.96
CA SER A 211 -2.06 -4.96 29.43
C SER A 211 -1.56 -3.62 29.95
#